data_8c3a5bd362d34600801e9edd2bc505a2
#
_entry.id   8c3a5bd362d34600801e9edd2bc505a2
#
_cell.length_a   1.000
_cell.length_b   1.000
_cell.length_c   1.000
_cell.angle_alpha   90.00
_cell.angle_beta   90.00
_cell.angle_gamma   90.00
#
_symmetry.space_group_name_H-M   'P 1'
#
loop_
_entity.id
_entity.type
_entity.pdbx_description
1 polymer ?
#
loop_
_entity_poly.entity_id
_entity_poly.type
_entity_poly.pdbx_seq_one_letter_code
_entity_poly.pdbx_strand_id
1 'polypeptide(L)'
;MRDIAVQATKEFSSLSVEPLLGDDSASSGFVCSLFDVLDFSIQDFVDREEEFAFTMAQYTELEGEKNTGQGLMCLATTDAHVEERWGEGYIKRKYGVHGLNSIWDEWGPDSGILPCPVYLRHCVLSAGRKGGEEGVAYRSFVEETFLADRKTTIEEHLARRPEIMLMEPPASVLGRYSG
;
A
#
# COMPACT_ATOMS: atom_id res chain seq x y z
N MET A 1 -19.04 15.55 -5.06
CA MET A 1 -18.57 15.88 -6.43
C MET A 1 -17.10 15.51 -6.67
N ARG A 2 -16.21 15.55 -5.66
CA ARG A 2 -14.79 15.12 -5.77
C ARG A 2 -14.64 13.59 -5.93
N ASP A 3 -15.48 12.81 -5.26
CA ASP A 3 -15.41 11.35 -5.28
C ASP A 3 -15.78 10.72 -6.64
N ILE A 4 -16.69 11.35 -7.38
CA ILE A 4 -17.09 10.89 -8.71
C ILE A 4 -15.95 11.03 -9.72
N ALA A 5 -15.12 12.07 -9.60
CA ALA A 5 -13.97 12.27 -10.49
C ALA A 5 -12.87 11.22 -10.23
N VAL A 6 -12.64 10.86 -8.97
CA VAL A 6 -11.65 9.84 -8.57
C VAL A 6 -12.05 8.47 -9.10
N GLN A 7 -13.32 8.11 -9.01
CA GLN A 7 -13.82 6.85 -9.60
C GLN A 7 -13.76 6.83 -11.14
N ALA A 8 -14.03 7.94 -11.79
CA ALA A 8 -13.95 8.03 -13.25
C ALA A 8 -12.52 7.76 -13.78
N THR A 9 -11.49 8.12 -12.99
CA THR A 9 -10.08 7.91 -13.34
C THR A 9 -9.52 6.59 -12.86
N LYS A 10 -10.22 5.88 -11.95
CA LYS A 10 -9.73 4.68 -11.25
C LYS A 10 -8.40 4.89 -10.48
N GLU A 11 -8.07 6.12 -10.12
CA GLU A 11 -6.83 6.52 -9.45
C GLU A 11 -7.06 6.66 -7.93
N PHE A 12 -7.32 5.55 -7.25
CA PHE A 12 -7.71 5.59 -5.83
C PHE A 12 -7.08 4.48 -4.96
N SER A 13 -6.27 3.57 -5.53
CA SER A 13 -5.67 2.51 -4.73
C SER A 13 -4.53 3.01 -3.85
N SER A 14 -4.31 2.30 -2.76
CA SER A 14 -3.18 2.41 -1.87
C SER A 14 -2.21 1.25 -2.07
N LEU A 15 -1.16 1.20 -1.26
CA LEU A 15 -0.18 0.12 -1.25
C LEU A 15 -0.72 -1.07 -0.44
N SER A 16 -0.49 -2.28 -0.94
CA SER A 16 -0.71 -3.53 -0.21
C SER A 16 0.44 -4.50 -0.44
N VAL A 17 0.54 -5.51 0.42
CA VAL A 17 1.52 -6.59 0.29
C VAL A 17 0.76 -7.87 -0.01
N GLU A 18 1.15 -8.58 -1.06
CA GLU A 18 0.60 -9.88 -1.43
C GLU A 18 1.64 -10.96 -1.11
N PRO A 19 1.22 -12.08 -0.47
CA PRO A 19 2.11 -13.23 -0.31
C PRO A 19 2.46 -13.84 -1.67
N LEU A 20 3.74 -14.07 -1.92
CA LEU A 20 4.16 -14.87 -3.05
C LEU A 20 3.99 -16.37 -2.73
N LEU A 21 3.35 -17.10 -3.62
CA LEU A 21 3.13 -18.53 -3.51
C LEU A 21 4.08 -19.27 -4.45
N GLY A 22 4.75 -20.32 -3.95
CA GLY A 22 5.63 -21.19 -4.74
C GLY A 22 7.12 -21.07 -4.41
N ASP A 23 7.96 -21.64 -5.28
CA ASP A 23 9.40 -21.75 -5.07
C ASP A 23 10.12 -20.38 -5.07
N ASP A 24 9.54 -19.36 -5.66
CA ASP A 24 10.09 -18.00 -5.71
C ASP A 24 9.97 -17.24 -4.38
N SER A 25 9.20 -17.77 -3.42
CA SER A 25 8.95 -17.11 -2.13
C SER A 25 10.19 -16.99 -1.25
N ALA A 26 11.16 -17.90 -1.39
CA ALA A 26 12.35 -17.95 -0.53
C ALA A 26 13.37 -16.84 -0.80
N SER A 27 13.33 -16.19 -1.97
CA SER A 27 14.26 -15.13 -2.39
C SER A 27 13.59 -13.77 -2.56
N SER A 28 12.29 -13.67 -2.31
CA SER A 28 11.50 -12.47 -2.55
C SER A 28 11.29 -11.68 -1.27
N GLY A 29 11.40 -10.38 -1.37
CA GLY A 29 11.19 -9.47 -0.26
C GLY A 29 11.14 -8.04 -0.73
N PHE A 30 10.96 -7.14 0.20
CA PHE A 30 11.01 -5.69 -0.05
C PHE A 30 11.64 -5.00 1.16
N VAL A 31 12.13 -3.78 0.94
CA VAL A 31 12.69 -2.97 2.01
C VAL A 31 11.61 -2.11 2.63
N CYS A 32 11.51 -2.16 3.95
CA CYS A 32 10.55 -1.35 4.70
C CYS A 32 11.18 -0.77 5.98
N SER A 33 10.48 0.15 6.60
CA SER A 33 10.80 0.59 7.95
C SER A 33 10.13 -0.32 8.97
N LEU A 34 10.90 -0.76 9.95
CA LEU A 34 10.40 -1.47 11.12
C LEU A 34 10.57 -0.58 12.35
N PHE A 35 9.57 -0.54 13.21
CA PHE A 35 9.63 0.25 14.44
C PHE A 35 8.79 -0.38 15.56
N ASP A 36 9.19 -0.14 16.78
CA ASP A 36 8.43 -0.53 17.96
C ASP A 36 7.33 0.51 18.23
N VAL A 37 6.14 0.03 18.54
CA VAL A 37 5.02 0.89 18.95
C VAL A 37 4.86 0.76 20.46
N LEU A 38 5.13 1.83 21.18
CA LEU A 38 4.89 1.91 22.62
C LEU A 38 3.38 1.92 22.90
N ASP A 39 2.98 1.30 23.99
CA ASP A 39 1.57 1.19 24.43
C ASP A 39 0.65 0.60 23.32
N PHE A 40 1.16 -0.39 22.59
CA PHE A 40 0.48 -1.01 21.47
C PHE A 40 -0.78 -1.75 21.90
N SER A 41 -1.91 -1.36 21.29
CA SER A 41 -3.18 -2.08 21.37
C SER A 41 -3.44 -2.80 20.05
N ILE A 42 -3.55 -4.12 20.10
CA ILE A 42 -3.88 -4.91 18.91
C ILE A 42 -5.25 -4.53 18.35
N GLN A 43 -6.21 -4.19 19.21
CA GLN A 43 -7.54 -3.80 18.78
C GLN A 43 -7.51 -2.47 18.03
N ASP A 44 -6.82 -1.45 18.56
CA ASP A 44 -6.69 -0.15 17.90
C ASP A 44 -5.99 -0.27 16.55
N PHE A 45 -5.02 -1.19 16.44
CA PHE A 45 -4.35 -1.49 15.17
C PHE A 45 -5.31 -2.13 14.17
N VAL A 46 -6.07 -3.16 14.58
CA VAL A 46 -7.06 -3.83 13.74
C VAL A 46 -8.16 -2.86 13.28
N ASP A 47 -8.63 -2.00 14.18
CA ASP A 47 -9.66 -1.00 13.86
C ASP A 47 -9.15 0.07 12.88
N ARG A 48 -7.85 0.39 12.95
CA ARG A 48 -7.23 1.34 12.02
C ARG A 48 -6.95 0.75 10.64
N GLU A 49 -6.50 -0.51 10.62
CA GLU A 49 -6.13 -1.24 9.40
C GLU A 49 -7.25 -2.23 9.00
N GLU A 50 -8.49 -1.79 9.15
CA GLU A 50 -9.70 -2.60 9.05
C GLU A 50 -9.88 -3.36 7.73
N GLU A 51 -9.23 -2.87 6.65
CA GLU A 51 -9.35 -3.44 5.29
C GLU A 51 -8.37 -4.58 5.04
N PHE A 52 -7.37 -4.79 5.93
CA PHE A 52 -6.26 -5.71 5.70
C PHE A 52 -6.39 -7.02 6.49
N ALA A 53 -5.77 -8.08 5.99
CA ALA A 53 -5.35 -9.21 6.79
C ALA A 53 -4.03 -8.88 7.49
N PHE A 54 -3.65 -9.69 8.51
CA PHE A 54 -2.43 -9.49 9.29
C PHE A 54 -1.60 -10.78 9.35
N THR A 55 -0.28 -10.60 9.36
CA THR A 55 0.66 -11.71 9.55
C THR A 55 1.87 -11.29 10.36
N MET A 56 2.56 -12.27 10.93
CA MET A 56 3.91 -12.09 11.46
C MET A 56 4.91 -12.38 10.34
N ALA A 57 5.54 -11.35 9.80
CA ALA A 57 6.53 -11.46 8.74
C ALA A 57 7.94 -11.56 9.33
N GLN A 58 8.77 -12.41 8.73
CA GLN A 58 10.21 -12.46 9.05
C GLN A 58 10.90 -11.24 8.44
N TYR A 59 11.84 -10.68 9.17
CA TYR A 59 12.70 -9.60 8.66
C TYR A 59 14.17 -9.87 8.95
N THR A 60 15.03 -9.21 8.16
CA THR A 60 16.47 -9.11 8.41
C THR A 60 16.85 -7.65 8.31
N GLU A 61 17.57 -7.13 9.31
CA GLU A 61 18.08 -5.77 9.27
C GLU A 61 19.07 -5.58 8.12
N LEU A 62 18.95 -4.46 7.40
CA LEU A 62 19.87 -4.13 6.30
C LEU A 62 21.20 -3.59 6.79
N GLU A 63 21.23 -2.95 7.96
CA GLU A 63 22.39 -2.28 8.55
C GLU A 63 22.73 -2.94 9.88
N GLY A 64 23.96 -2.74 10.32
CA GLY A 64 24.43 -3.26 11.59
C GLY A 64 24.75 -4.75 11.58
N GLU A 65 24.36 -5.46 12.62
CA GLU A 65 24.65 -6.90 12.83
C GLU A 65 23.76 -7.83 11.99
N LYS A 66 22.87 -7.29 11.16
CA LYS A 66 21.88 -8.03 10.38
C LYS A 66 21.03 -8.98 11.24
N ASN A 67 20.54 -8.47 12.35
CA ASN A 67 19.64 -9.22 13.21
C ASN A 67 18.37 -9.62 12.43
N THR A 68 17.83 -10.77 12.79
CA THR A 68 16.58 -11.28 12.24
C THR A 68 15.51 -11.31 13.31
N GLY A 69 14.27 -11.17 12.89
CA GLY A 69 13.14 -11.20 13.81
C GLY A 69 11.81 -11.34 13.09
N GLN A 70 10.75 -11.06 13.81
CA GLN A 70 9.39 -11.04 13.29
C GLN A 70 8.72 -9.72 13.60
N GLY A 71 7.97 -9.18 12.63
CA GLY A 71 7.16 -7.99 12.79
C GLY A 71 5.74 -8.20 12.28
N LEU A 72 4.78 -7.51 12.89
CA LEU A 72 3.39 -7.51 12.45
C LEU A 72 3.28 -6.71 11.15
N MET A 73 2.62 -7.28 10.15
CA MET A 73 2.48 -6.68 8.82
C MET A 73 1.06 -6.84 8.30
N CYS A 74 0.55 -5.80 7.61
CA CYS A 74 -0.70 -5.84 6.87
C CYS A 74 -0.50 -6.54 5.52
N LEU A 75 -1.48 -7.37 5.14
CA LEU A 75 -1.52 -8.07 3.86
C LEU A 75 -2.79 -7.72 3.08
N ALA A 76 -2.70 -7.83 1.78
CA ALA A 76 -3.88 -7.93 0.92
C ALA A 76 -4.77 -9.09 1.38
N THR A 77 -6.07 -8.97 1.14
CA THR A 77 -7.05 -9.96 1.58
C THR A 77 -8.17 -10.12 0.54
N THR A 78 -9.36 -10.50 0.96
CA THR A 78 -10.55 -10.65 0.13
C THR A 78 -11.72 -9.87 0.72
N ASP A 79 -12.68 -9.51 -0.10
CA ASP A 79 -13.92 -8.89 0.36
C ASP A 79 -14.65 -9.78 1.39
N ALA A 80 -14.66 -11.09 1.15
CA ALA A 80 -15.24 -12.06 2.08
C ALA A 80 -14.60 -12.00 3.47
N HIS A 81 -13.27 -11.88 3.57
CA HIS A 81 -12.56 -11.78 4.84
C HIS A 81 -12.92 -10.49 5.61
N VAL A 82 -13.08 -9.37 4.89
CA VAL A 82 -13.50 -8.09 5.48
C VAL A 82 -14.93 -8.19 5.99
N GLU A 83 -15.84 -8.77 5.20
CA GLU A 83 -17.25 -8.98 5.59
C GLU A 83 -17.38 -9.96 6.79
N GLU A 84 -16.56 -11.00 6.85
CA GLU A 84 -16.51 -11.92 8.00
C GLU A 84 -16.12 -11.20 9.29
N ARG A 85 -15.13 -10.29 9.22
CA ARG A 85 -14.66 -9.53 10.38
C ARG A 85 -15.64 -8.47 10.86
N TRP A 86 -16.25 -7.73 9.94
CA TRP A 86 -17.05 -6.53 10.25
C TRP A 86 -18.56 -6.70 10.04
N GLY A 87 -18.98 -7.88 9.61
CA GLY A 87 -20.36 -8.26 9.37
C GLY A 87 -20.80 -8.04 7.91
N GLU A 88 -21.74 -8.87 7.49
CA GLU A 88 -22.31 -8.86 6.13
C GLU A 88 -22.78 -7.46 5.72
N GLY A 89 -22.46 -7.08 4.50
CA GLY A 89 -22.79 -5.77 3.91
C GLY A 89 -21.93 -4.61 4.41
N TYR A 90 -20.84 -4.87 5.14
CA TYR A 90 -19.94 -3.84 5.63
C TYR A 90 -19.36 -3.00 4.49
N ILE A 91 -18.82 -3.62 3.44
CA ILE A 91 -18.25 -2.94 2.28
C ILE A 91 -19.30 -2.03 1.64
N LYS A 92 -20.49 -2.53 1.41
CA LYS A 92 -21.58 -1.75 0.81
C LYS A 92 -21.98 -0.55 1.69
N ARG A 93 -22.06 -0.75 3.01
CA ARG A 93 -22.42 0.36 3.93
C ARG A 93 -21.38 1.45 3.98
N LYS A 94 -20.10 1.07 3.98
CA LYS A 94 -18.99 2.01 4.16
C LYS A 94 -18.50 2.62 2.84
N TYR A 95 -18.31 1.80 1.82
CA TYR A 95 -17.70 2.20 0.55
C TYR A 95 -18.73 2.37 -0.58
N GLY A 96 -19.92 1.80 -0.46
CA GLY A 96 -21.00 1.95 -1.45
C GLY A 96 -21.45 3.40 -1.65
N VAL A 97 -21.31 4.26 -0.65
CA VAL A 97 -21.58 5.72 -0.75
C VAL A 97 -20.61 6.40 -1.72
N HIS A 98 -19.44 5.80 -1.97
CA HIS A 98 -18.44 6.22 -2.94
C HIS A 98 -18.55 5.43 -4.26
N GLY A 99 -19.60 4.57 -4.39
CA GLY A 99 -19.84 3.75 -5.57
C GLY A 99 -18.94 2.50 -5.68
N LEU A 100 -18.19 2.16 -4.61
CA LEU A 100 -17.38 0.96 -4.56
C LEU A 100 -18.22 -0.20 -4.01
N ASN A 101 -18.24 -1.32 -4.73
CA ASN A 101 -18.92 -2.55 -4.31
C ASN A 101 -17.92 -3.63 -3.86
N SER A 102 -16.65 -3.44 -4.16
CA SER A 102 -15.52 -4.29 -3.79
C SER A 102 -14.35 -3.41 -3.39
N ILE A 103 -13.50 -3.89 -2.49
CA ILE A 103 -12.24 -3.23 -2.08
C ILE A 103 -11.03 -4.13 -2.29
N TRP A 104 -11.25 -5.39 -2.67
CA TRP A 104 -10.20 -6.37 -2.97
C TRP A 104 -10.47 -7.18 -4.24
N ASP A 105 -11.60 -7.90 -4.31
CA ASP A 105 -11.80 -8.98 -5.27
C ASP A 105 -11.90 -8.49 -6.73
N GLU A 106 -12.41 -7.28 -6.95
CA GLU A 106 -12.50 -6.66 -8.28
C GLU A 106 -11.25 -5.86 -8.68
N TRP A 107 -10.21 -5.85 -7.83
CA TRP A 107 -9.00 -5.04 -8.01
C TRP A 107 -7.82 -5.83 -8.59
N GLY A 108 -8.11 -6.88 -9.33
CA GLY A 108 -7.11 -7.69 -10.00
C GLY A 108 -6.40 -7.01 -11.17
N PRO A 109 -5.51 -7.75 -11.87
CA PRO A 109 -4.64 -7.21 -12.91
C PRO A 109 -5.35 -6.53 -14.08
N ASP A 110 -6.56 -6.94 -14.38
CA ASP A 110 -7.36 -6.39 -15.49
C ASP A 110 -8.33 -5.28 -15.05
N SER A 111 -8.32 -4.89 -13.79
CA SER A 111 -9.21 -3.86 -13.23
C SER A 111 -8.99 -2.47 -13.80
N GLY A 112 -7.77 -2.17 -14.23
CA GLY A 112 -7.33 -0.83 -14.64
C GLY A 112 -7.25 0.16 -13.47
N ILE A 113 -7.25 -0.33 -12.23
CA ILE A 113 -7.09 0.50 -11.03
C ILE A 113 -5.65 0.97 -10.94
N LEU A 114 -5.48 2.24 -10.63
CA LEU A 114 -4.21 2.92 -10.48
C LEU A 114 -4.05 3.49 -9.07
N PRO A 115 -2.82 3.69 -8.61
CA PRO A 115 -2.58 4.31 -7.32
C PRO A 115 -3.10 5.76 -7.29
N CYS A 116 -3.61 6.17 -6.14
CA CYS A 116 -3.94 7.57 -5.89
C CYS A 116 -2.66 8.42 -6.05
N PRO A 117 -2.62 9.40 -6.98
CA PRO A 117 -1.38 10.10 -7.32
C PRO A 117 -0.72 10.80 -6.14
N VAL A 118 -1.50 11.45 -5.29
CA VAL A 118 -0.99 12.16 -4.10
C VAL A 118 -0.41 11.19 -3.07
N TYR A 119 -1.06 10.03 -2.89
CA TYR A 119 -0.57 8.97 -2.02
C TYR A 119 0.71 8.34 -2.58
N LEU A 120 0.75 8.02 -3.87
CA LEU A 120 1.94 7.48 -4.53
C LEU A 120 3.13 8.43 -4.39
N ARG A 121 2.93 9.73 -4.67
CA ARG A 121 3.96 10.75 -4.47
C ARG A 121 4.50 10.73 -3.03
N HIS A 122 3.63 10.69 -2.04
CA HIS A 122 4.02 10.62 -0.64
C HIS A 122 4.89 9.38 -0.35
N CYS A 123 4.51 8.20 -0.85
CA CYS A 123 5.27 6.96 -0.67
C CYS A 123 6.66 7.06 -1.31
N VAL A 124 6.75 7.58 -2.54
CA VAL A 124 8.04 7.78 -3.25
C VAL A 124 8.97 8.71 -2.48
N LEU A 125 8.46 9.87 -2.03
CA LEU A 125 9.24 10.82 -1.25
C LEU A 125 9.68 10.21 0.09
N SER A 126 8.80 9.46 0.74
CA SER A 126 9.11 8.78 2.00
C SER A 126 10.19 7.71 1.82
N ALA A 127 10.14 6.93 0.74
CA ALA A 127 11.16 5.95 0.41
C ALA A 127 12.53 6.60 0.15
N GLY A 128 12.55 7.80 -0.44
CA GLY A 128 13.76 8.57 -0.71
C GLY A 128 14.36 9.30 0.51
N ARG A 129 13.68 9.34 1.66
CA ARG A 129 14.19 10.06 2.85
C ARG A 129 15.52 9.55 3.36
N LYS A 130 15.82 8.27 3.20
CA LYS A 130 17.08 7.64 3.61
C LYS A 130 17.87 7.20 2.38
N GLY A 131 18.88 7.97 2.03
CA GLY A 131 19.77 7.65 0.91
C GLY A 131 19.35 8.20 -0.45
N GLY A 132 18.30 9.03 -0.53
CA GLY A 132 17.82 9.61 -1.79
C GLY A 132 17.32 8.55 -2.78
N GLU A 133 17.33 8.88 -4.07
CA GLU A 133 16.92 7.97 -5.15
C GLU A 133 17.89 6.80 -5.36
N GLU A 134 19.13 6.91 -4.87
CA GLU A 134 20.10 5.83 -4.88
C GLU A 134 19.97 4.88 -3.67
N GLY A 135 19.12 5.23 -2.71
CA GLY A 135 18.90 4.46 -1.50
C GLY A 135 18.21 3.11 -1.77
N VAL A 136 18.56 2.09 -0.98
CA VAL A 136 17.99 0.74 -1.13
C VAL A 136 16.47 0.74 -0.98
N ALA A 137 15.94 1.53 -0.04
CA ALA A 137 14.49 1.63 0.18
C ALA A 137 13.77 2.26 -1.02
N TYR A 138 14.37 3.29 -1.64
CA TYR A 138 13.82 3.93 -2.84
C TYR A 138 13.78 2.93 -4.01
N ARG A 139 14.89 2.27 -4.30
CA ARG A 139 14.96 1.29 -5.40
C ARG A 139 13.97 0.15 -5.18
N SER A 140 13.94 -0.44 -3.98
CA SER A 140 13.00 -1.52 -3.66
C SER A 140 11.54 -1.07 -3.88
N PHE A 141 11.20 0.17 -3.50
CA PHE A 141 9.84 0.66 -3.69
C PHE A 141 9.53 1.05 -5.14
N VAL A 142 10.43 1.75 -5.82
CA VAL A 142 10.14 2.34 -7.14
C VAL A 142 10.40 1.37 -8.29
N GLU A 143 11.51 0.63 -8.22
CA GLU A 143 11.95 -0.26 -9.31
C GLU A 143 11.36 -1.67 -9.21
N GLU A 144 11.03 -2.15 -7.98
CA GLU A 144 10.64 -3.54 -7.74
C GLU A 144 9.15 -3.70 -7.35
N THR A 145 8.43 -2.60 -7.04
CA THR A 145 7.01 -2.66 -6.71
C THR A 145 6.16 -2.49 -7.97
N PHE A 146 5.22 -3.41 -8.16
CA PHE A 146 4.30 -3.40 -9.29
C PHE A 146 2.97 -2.73 -8.97
N LEU A 147 2.34 -2.16 -9.98
CA LEU A 147 0.94 -1.74 -9.93
C LEU A 147 0.00 -2.96 -9.86
N ALA A 148 -1.31 -2.71 -9.75
CA ALA A 148 -2.33 -3.75 -9.71
C ALA A 148 -2.29 -4.70 -10.93
N ASP A 149 -1.76 -4.24 -12.07
CA ASP A 149 -1.58 -5.07 -13.28
C ASP A 149 -0.47 -6.14 -13.15
N ARG A 150 0.32 -6.10 -12.06
CA ARG A 150 1.45 -7.00 -11.76
C ARG A 150 2.52 -7.06 -12.85
N LYS A 151 2.66 -6.00 -13.62
CA LYS A 151 3.59 -5.88 -14.76
C LYS A 151 4.30 -4.54 -14.78
N THR A 152 3.57 -3.46 -14.58
CA THR A 152 4.11 -2.10 -14.63
C THR A 152 4.72 -1.74 -13.27
N THR A 153 5.99 -1.40 -13.23
CA THR A 153 6.63 -0.91 -12.00
C THR A 153 6.18 0.52 -11.68
N ILE A 154 6.38 0.94 -10.44
CA ILE A 154 6.15 2.34 -10.06
C ILE A 154 7.02 3.28 -10.89
N GLU A 155 8.29 2.92 -11.14
CA GLU A 155 9.20 3.68 -12.00
C GLU A 155 8.62 3.91 -13.40
N GLU A 156 8.19 2.84 -14.06
CA GLU A 156 7.58 2.93 -15.39
C GLU A 156 6.31 3.77 -15.40
N HIS A 157 5.51 3.68 -14.34
CA HIS A 157 4.30 4.49 -14.21
C HIS A 157 4.64 5.97 -14.05
N LEU A 158 5.61 6.32 -13.20
CA LEU A 158 6.06 7.70 -13.00
C LEU A 158 6.73 8.27 -14.26
N ALA A 159 7.47 7.45 -15.01
CA ALA A 159 8.04 7.88 -16.29
C ALA A 159 6.98 8.27 -17.32
N ARG A 160 5.80 7.60 -17.29
CA ARG A 160 4.63 7.93 -18.14
C ARG A 160 3.79 9.08 -17.58
N ARG A 161 3.86 9.34 -16.28
CA ARG A 161 3.04 10.28 -15.53
C ARG A 161 3.90 11.17 -14.59
N PRO A 162 4.90 11.90 -15.14
CA PRO A 162 5.84 12.68 -14.32
C PRO A 162 5.15 13.79 -13.51
N GLU A 163 3.96 14.24 -13.95
CA GLU A 163 3.16 15.22 -13.23
C GLU A 163 2.75 14.77 -11.82
N ILE A 164 2.72 13.45 -11.53
CA ILE A 164 2.40 12.92 -10.20
C ILE A 164 3.37 13.48 -9.16
N MET A 165 4.65 13.56 -9.47
CA MET A 165 5.67 14.06 -8.54
C MET A 165 5.59 15.58 -8.29
N LEU A 166 4.83 16.30 -9.12
CA LEU A 166 4.58 17.74 -8.98
C LEU A 166 3.26 18.05 -8.26
N MET A 167 2.43 17.05 -7.98
CA MET A 167 1.14 17.25 -7.32
C MET A 167 1.34 17.65 -5.85
N GLU A 168 0.59 18.66 -5.43
CA GLU A 168 0.50 19.01 -4.02
C GLU A 168 -0.70 18.33 -3.36
N PRO A 169 -0.54 17.78 -2.15
CA PRO A 169 -1.67 17.20 -1.44
C PRO A 169 -2.69 18.30 -1.08
N PRO A 170 -3.98 17.97 -1.10
CA PRO A 170 -5.01 18.89 -0.60
C PRO A 170 -4.71 19.37 0.82
N ALA A 171 -5.04 20.62 1.15
CA ALA A 171 -4.76 21.20 2.45
C ALA A 171 -5.27 20.34 3.63
N SER A 172 -6.40 19.66 3.45
CA SER A 172 -7.00 18.77 4.47
C SER A 172 -6.16 17.53 4.81
N VAL A 173 -5.23 17.14 3.94
CA VAL A 173 -4.37 15.95 4.12
C VAL A 173 -2.88 16.27 4.03
N LEU A 174 -2.52 17.55 3.95
CA LEU A 174 -1.13 18.01 3.81
C LEU A 174 -0.22 17.44 4.91
N GLY A 175 -0.70 17.41 6.16
CA GLY A 175 0.06 16.87 7.28
C GLY A 175 0.30 15.34 7.22
N ARG A 176 -0.43 14.63 6.37
CA ARG A 176 -0.28 13.18 6.17
C ARG A 176 0.55 12.84 4.93
N TYR A 177 0.48 13.67 3.89
CA TYR A 177 1.02 13.35 2.55
C TYR A 177 2.07 14.36 2.07
N SER A 178 2.79 14.96 2.98
CA SER A 178 3.88 15.91 2.66
C SER A 178 5.22 15.25 2.27
N GLY A 179 5.29 13.93 2.33
CA GLY A 179 6.51 13.18 2.02
C GLY A 179 7.37 12.90 3.23
#